data_9acda93dd78e6d23b0b57a73e9b5c748
#
_entry.id   9acda93dd78e6d23b0b57a73e9b5c748
#
_cell.length_a   1.000
_cell.length_b   1.000
_cell.length_c   1.000
_cell.angle_alpha   90.00
_cell.angle_beta   90.00
_cell.angle_gamma   90.00
#
_symmetry.space_group_name_H-M   'P 1'
#
loop_
_entity.id
_entity.type
_entity.pdbx_description
1 polymer ?
#
loop_
_entity_poly.entity_id
_entity_poly.type
_entity_poly.pdbx_seq_one_letter_code
_entity_poly.pdbx_strand_id
1 'polypeptide(L)'
;FQQVSRTARMMIEQMGFSEKIGQIALKTGGGQSFIGNDAGRGADYSQTTADIVDGEVQALVEVAYRRAKDLVQENIECLHAVADVLLDKENIDGDEFEQIMLKAKAQLYLKEDNASIDVPFKTA
;
A
#
# COMPACT_ATOMS: atom_id res chain seq x y z
N PHE A 1 -0.77 -8.52 -7.26
CA PHE A 1 -1.77 -8.82 -6.22
C PHE A 1 -1.49 -10.12 -5.44
N GLN A 2 -1.13 -11.23 -6.09
CA GLN A 2 -0.84 -12.51 -5.40
C GLN A 2 0.23 -12.39 -4.31
N GLN A 3 1.32 -11.66 -4.58
CA GLN A 3 2.39 -11.43 -3.61
C GLN A 3 1.91 -10.58 -2.42
N VAL A 4 1.11 -9.56 -2.66
CA VAL A 4 0.53 -8.71 -1.61
C VAL A 4 -0.35 -9.54 -0.69
N SER A 5 -1.27 -10.33 -1.24
CA SER A 5 -2.16 -11.21 -0.46
C SER A 5 -1.38 -12.24 0.35
N ARG A 6 -0.31 -12.82 -0.22
CA ARG A 6 0.55 -13.77 0.49
C ARG A 6 1.27 -13.09 1.66
N THR A 7 1.82 -11.89 1.46
CA THR A 7 2.49 -11.13 2.51
C THR A 7 1.51 -10.73 3.61
N ALA A 8 0.33 -10.21 3.25
CA ALA A 8 -0.69 -9.85 4.22
C ALA A 8 -1.13 -11.06 5.06
N ARG A 9 -1.35 -12.22 4.42
CA ARG A 9 -1.68 -13.46 5.13
C ARG A 9 -0.58 -13.87 6.12
N MET A 10 0.69 -13.81 5.71
CA MET A 10 1.82 -14.10 6.58
C MET A 10 1.88 -13.12 7.78
N MET A 11 1.61 -11.85 7.56
CA MET A 11 1.56 -10.85 8.63
C MET A 11 0.45 -11.18 9.66
N ILE A 12 -0.72 -11.58 9.19
CA ILE A 12 -1.85 -11.92 10.07
C ILE A 12 -1.61 -13.25 10.80
N GLU A 13 -1.22 -14.31 10.07
CA GLU A 13 -1.14 -15.68 10.62
C GLU A 13 0.11 -15.94 11.44
N GLN A 14 1.24 -15.32 11.10
CA GLN A 14 2.55 -15.64 11.69
C GLN A 14 3.13 -14.51 12.53
N MET A 15 2.83 -13.26 12.21
CA MET A 15 3.42 -12.10 12.87
C MET A 15 2.50 -11.42 13.88
N GLY A 16 1.23 -11.86 14.01
CA GLY A 16 0.29 -11.34 14.99
C GLY A 16 -0.20 -9.90 14.71
N PHE A 17 -0.29 -9.50 13.44
CA PHE A 17 -0.77 -8.17 13.01
C PHE A 17 -2.31 -8.05 13.01
N SER A 18 -3.00 -8.78 13.86
CA SER A 18 -4.44 -8.68 14.02
C SER A 18 -4.82 -8.68 15.49
N GLU A 19 -5.57 -7.66 15.91
CA GLU A 19 -6.12 -7.58 17.26
C GLU A 19 -7.19 -8.65 17.52
N LYS A 20 -7.92 -9.06 16.47
CA LYS A 20 -9.00 -10.08 16.59
C LYS A 20 -8.46 -11.49 16.77
N ILE A 21 -7.31 -11.79 16.19
CA ILE A 21 -6.65 -13.09 16.31
C ILE A 21 -5.72 -13.10 17.52
N GLY A 22 -5.22 -11.92 17.91
CA GLY A 22 -4.28 -11.79 19.02
C GLY A 22 -2.86 -12.23 18.65
N GLN A 23 -2.04 -12.45 19.68
CA GLN A 23 -0.62 -12.80 19.54
C GLN A 23 -0.39 -14.31 19.40
N ILE A 24 -1.34 -15.04 18.82
CA ILE A 24 -1.24 -16.49 18.60
C ILE A 24 -0.82 -16.73 17.15
N ALA A 25 0.36 -17.32 16.96
CA ALA A 25 0.78 -17.76 15.64
C ALA A 25 -0.11 -18.91 15.17
N LEU A 26 -0.85 -18.70 14.10
CA LEU A 26 -1.65 -19.74 13.46
C LEU A 26 -0.71 -20.57 12.56
N LYS A 27 -0.55 -21.84 12.89
CA LYS A 27 0.21 -22.75 12.02
C LYS A 27 -0.57 -22.98 10.73
N THR A 28 -0.12 -22.38 9.66
CA THR A 28 -0.49 -22.84 8.32
C THR A 28 0.27 -24.15 8.08
N GLY A 29 -0.44 -25.23 7.84
CA GLY A 29 0.12 -26.57 7.67
C GLY A 29 1.20 -26.65 6.57
N GLY A 30 2.42 -26.33 6.93
CA GLY A 30 3.65 -26.38 6.16
C GLY A 30 4.75 -27.19 6.85
N GLY A 31 4.38 -27.98 7.85
CA GLY A 31 5.27 -28.98 8.43
C GLY A 31 5.37 -30.17 7.45
N GLN A 32 6.60 -30.52 7.05
CA GLN A 32 6.89 -31.76 6.36
C GLN A 32 6.24 -32.93 7.12
N SER A 33 5.09 -33.40 6.63
CA SER A 33 4.57 -34.69 7.02
C SER A 33 5.46 -35.74 6.37
N PHE A 34 6.41 -36.25 7.15
CA PHE A 34 7.13 -37.45 6.82
C PHE A 34 6.15 -38.61 7.00
N ILE A 35 5.83 -39.29 5.90
CA ILE A 35 5.07 -40.53 5.78
C ILE A 35 3.53 -40.44 5.91
N GLY A 36 2.84 -40.48 4.76
CA GLY A 36 1.67 -41.30 4.50
C GLY A 36 0.37 -40.92 5.20
N ASN A 37 -0.30 -39.90 4.77
CA ASN A 37 -1.72 -39.93 4.41
C ASN A 37 -2.13 -38.52 3.92
N ASP A 38 -2.28 -38.39 2.63
CA ASP A 38 -2.70 -37.15 1.99
C ASP A 38 -4.23 -37.08 1.98
N ALA A 39 -4.80 -36.81 3.14
CA ALA A 39 -6.23 -36.55 3.27
C ALA A 39 -6.43 -35.35 4.20
N GLY A 40 -6.46 -34.14 3.63
CA GLY A 40 -6.92 -32.92 4.31
C GLY A 40 -5.81 -32.01 4.79
N ARG A 41 -5.15 -31.29 3.90
CA ARG A 41 -4.49 -30.03 4.21
C ARG A 41 -5.54 -28.97 4.55
N GLY A 42 -6.21 -29.15 5.67
CA GLY A 42 -6.98 -28.10 6.32
C GLY A 42 -6.02 -27.22 7.14
N ALA A 43 -6.31 -25.94 7.24
CA ALA A 43 -5.67 -25.09 8.21
C ALA A 43 -5.84 -25.72 9.61
N ASP A 44 -4.82 -25.67 10.47
CA ASP A 44 -4.85 -26.23 11.84
C ASP A 44 -5.78 -25.44 12.79
N TYR A 45 -6.75 -24.70 12.24
CA TYR A 45 -7.69 -23.88 12.99
C TYR A 45 -9.12 -24.00 12.40
N SER A 46 -10.12 -23.65 13.22
CA SER A 46 -11.53 -23.77 12.87
C SER A 46 -11.92 -22.91 11.67
N GLN A 47 -13.02 -23.27 10.98
CA GLN A 47 -13.58 -22.47 9.89
C GLN A 47 -13.87 -21.03 10.33
N THR A 48 -14.38 -20.82 11.53
CA THR A 48 -14.62 -19.49 12.08
C THR A 48 -13.33 -18.66 12.18
N THR A 49 -12.22 -19.29 12.58
CA THR A 49 -10.91 -18.62 12.61
C THR A 49 -10.42 -18.32 11.20
N ALA A 50 -10.63 -19.22 10.24
CA ALA A 50 -10.30 -19.00 8.84
C ALA A 50 -11.04 -17.78 8.27
N ASP A 51 -12.33 -17.66 8.56
CA ASP A 51 -13.15 -16.52 8.12
C ASP A 51 -12.66 -15.19 8.71
N ILE A 52 -12.23 -15.21 9.99
CA ILE A 52 -11.62 -14.04 10.63
C ILE A 52 -10.28 -13.68 9.96
N VAL A 53 -9.41 -14.67 9.72
CA VAL A 53 -8.14 -14.46 9.01
C VAL A 53 -8.37 -13.84 7.65
N ASP A 54 -9.28 -14.36 6.86
CA ASP A 54 -9.58 -13.84 5.52
C ASP A 54 -10.10 -12.41 5.58
N GLY A 55 -10.97 -12.09 6.54
CA GLY A 55 -11.46 -10.73 6.77
C GLY A 55 -10.35 -9.75 7.15
N GLU A 56 -9.44 -10.14 8.04
CA GLU A 56 -8.32 -9.31 8.47
C GLU A 56 -7.29 -9.12 7.33
N VAL A 57 -7.02 -10.14 6.55
CA VAL A 57 -6.16 -10.04 5.34
C VAL A 57 -6.76 -9.05 4.35
N GLN A 58 -8.06 -9.14 4.08
CA GLN A 58 -8.74 -8.22 3.16
C GLN A 58 -8.69 -6.78 3.68
N ALA A 59 -8.97 -6.57 4.96
CA ALA A 59 -8.93 -5.24 5.58
C ALA A 59 -7.53 -4.62 5.51
N LEU A 60 -6.48 -5.40 5.81
CA LEU A 60 -5.09 -4.95 5.74
C LEU A 60 -4.70 -4.53 4.32
N VAL A 61 -5.04 -5.34 3.33
CA VAL A 61 -4.76 -5.04 1.91
C VAL A 61 -5.52 -3.80 1.45
N GLU A 62 -6.78 -3.63 1.86
CA GLU A 62 -7.58 -2.47 1.49
C GLU A 62 -7.05 -1.16 2.09
N VAL A 63 -6.62 -1.18 3.34
CA VAL A 63 -5.99 -0.02 3.99
C VAL A 63 -4.70 0.36 3.26
N ALA A 64 -3.85 -0.62 2.96
CA ALA A 64 -2.61 -0.39 2.23
C ALA A 64 -2.86 0.14 0.81
N TYR A 65 -3.85 -0.40 0.11
CA TYR A 65 -4.24 0.06 -1.23
C TYR A 65 -4.75 1.50 -1.23
N ARG A 66 -5.64 1.84 -0.29
CA ARG A 66 -6.12 3.22 -0.13
C ARG A 66 -4.96 4.17 0.11
N ARG A 67 -4.08 3.84 1.06
CA ARG A 67 -2.92 4.67 1.37
C ARG A 67 -2.00 4.88 0.16
N ALA A 68 -1.74 3.83 -0.61
CA ALA A 68 -0.95 3.93 -1.84
C ALA A 68 -1.63 4.84 -2.88
N LYS A 69 -2.95 4.71 -3.04
CA LYS A 69 -3.72 5.55 -3.95
C LYS A 69 -3.68 7.02 -3.55
N ASP A 70 -3.87 7.30 -2.25
CA ASP A 70 -3.83 8.66 -1.72
C ASP A 70 -2.45 9.28 -1.95
N LEU A 71 -1.36 8.55 -1.66
CA LEU A 71 0.00 9.01 -1.92
C LEU A 71 0.27 9.34 -3.39
N VAL A 72 -0.25 8.54 -4.31
CA VAL A 72 -0.13 8.83 -5.75
C VAL A 72 -0.94 10.07 -6.11
N GLN A 73 -2.17 10.20 -5.61
CA GLN A 73 -3.01 11.37 -5.87
C GLN A 73 -2.44 12.67 -5.30
N GLU A 74 -1.91 12.63 -4.08
CA GLU A 74 -1.23 13.77 -3.45
C GLU A 74 0.01 14.24 -4.23
N ASN A 75 0.64 13.34 -4.99
CA ASN A 75 1.86 13.61 -5.74
C ASN A 75 1.68 13.51 -7.27
N ILE A 76 0.46 13.67 -7.78
CA ILE A 76 0.14 13.43 -9.20
C ILE A 76 0.94 14.35 -10.13
N GLU A 77 1.14 15.61 -9.76
CA GLU A 77 1.93 16.58 -10.53
C GLU A 77 3.42 16.18 -10.58
N CYS A 78 3.94 15.64 -9.46
CA CYS A 78 5.29 15.11 -9.42
C CYS A 78 5.43 13.88 -10.32
N LEU A 79 4.42 13.01 -10.33
CA LEU A 79 4.38 11.83 -11.20
C LEU A 79 4.42 12.24 -12.68
N HIS A 80 3.63 13.25 -13.08
CA HIS A 80 3.65 13.77 -14.45
C HIS A 80 5.01 14.38 -14.80
N ALA A 81 5.59 15.19 -13.91
CA ALA A 81 6.90 15.79 -14.15
C ALA A 81 8.01 14.76 -14.36
N VAL A 82 8.00 13.66 -13.59
CA VAL A 82 8.94 12.56 -13.76
C VAL A 82 8.68 11.80 -15.07
N ALA A 83 7.41 11.54 -15.38
CA ALA A 83 7.03 10.83 -16.61
C ALA A 83 7.45 11.62 -17.86
N ASP A 84 7.26 12.93 -17.89
CA ASP A 84 7.66 13.79 -19.02
C ASP A 84 9.18 13.74 -19.26
N VAL A 85 9.99 13.79 -18.20
CA VAL A 85 11.45 13.67 -18.32
C VAL A 85 11.87 12.28 -18.82
N LEU A 86 11.20 11.21 -18.34
CA LEU A 86 11.48 9.85 -18.78
C LEU A 86 11.11 9.62 -20.24
N LEU A 87 10.08 10.27 -20.75
CA LEU A 87 9.71 10.20 -22.17
C LEU A 87 10.78 10.83 -23.07
N ASP A 88 11.46 11.88 -22.59
CA ASP A 88 12.52 12.54 -23.34
C ASP A 88 13.89 11.85 -23.22
N LYS A 89 14.24 11.37 -22.02
CA LYS A 89 15.59 10.89 -21.71
C LYS A 89 15.71 9.37 -21.59
N GLU A 90 14.59 8.66 -21.47
CA GLU A 90 14.47 7.22 -21.19
C GLU A 90 15.04 6.75 -19.84
N ASN A 91 16.06 7.44 -19.31
CA ASN A 91 16.68 7.14 -18.02
C ASN A 91 16.93 8.43 -17.22
N ILE A 92 16.73 8.35 -15.92
CA ILE A 92 17.11 9.40 -14.95
C ILE A 92 17.87 8.73 -13.81
N ASP A 93 18.85 9.43 -13.22
CA ASP A 93 19.51 9.00 -12.01
C ASP A 93 18.79 9.48 -10.73
N GLY A 94 19.28 9.06 -9.55
CA GLY A 94 18.65 9.41 -8.28
C GLY A 94 18.69 10.91 -7.98
N ASP A 95 19.79 11.59 -8.31
CA ASP A 95 19.94 13.01 -8.06
C ASP A 95 19.02 13.82 -8.98
N GLU A 96 18.91 13.42 -10.23
CA GLU A 96 17.99 14.04 -11.19
C GLU A 96 16.53 13.82 -10.79
N PHE A 97 16.16 12.62 -10.33
CA PHE A 97 14.83 12.34 -9.78
C PHE A 97 14.50 13.29 -8.62
N GLU A 98 15.40 13.45 -7.65
CA GLU A 98 15.20 14.36 -6.52
C GLU A 98 14.98 15.81 -6.96
N GLN A 99 15.76 16.28 -7.94
CA GLN A 99 15.62 17.63 -8.49
C GLN A 99 14.26 17.85 -9.16
N ILE A 100 13.77 16.86 -9.91
CA ILE A 100 12.44 16.91 -10.55
C ILE A 100 11.36 16.99 -9.48
N MET A 101 11.44 16.14 -8.45
CA MET A 101 10.48 16.10 -7.36
C MET A 101 10.43 17.41 -6.57
N LEU A 102 11.58 18.00 -6.26
CA LEU A 102 11.67 19.29 -5.56
C LEU A 102 11.05 20.43 -6.37
N LYS A 103 11.35 20.51 -7.68
CA LYS A 103 10.78 21.53 -8.58
C LYS A 103 9.27 21.39 -8.69
N ALA A 104 8.76 20.18 -8.89
CA ALA A 104 7.33 19.93 -9.01
C ALA A 104 6.57 20.30 -7.73
N LYS A 105 7.10 19.95 -6.55
CA LYS A 105 6.52 20.34 -5.26
C LYS A 105 6.54 21.86 -5.05
N ALA A 106 7.62 22.54 -5.37
CA ALA A 106 7.71 23.98 -5.26
C ALA A 106 6.65 24.69 -6.13
N GLN A 107 6.40 24.18 -7.34
CA GLN A 107 5.34 24.72 -8.21
C GLN A 107 3.93 24.50 -7.66
N LEU A 108 3.67 23.39 -6.97
CA LEU A 108 2.40 23.14 -6.28
C LEU A 108 2.14 24.18 -5.19
N TYR A 109 3.10 24.43 -4.31
CA TYR A 109 2.99 25.45 -3.25
C TYR A 109 2.70 26.84 -3.82
N LEU A 110 3.38 27.24 -4.90
CA LEU A 110 3.16 28.54 -5.55
C LEU A 110 1.77 28.66 -6.19
N LYS A 111 1.20 27.56 -6.70
CA LYS A 111 -0.17 27.54 -7.24
C LYS A 111 -1.22 27.69 -6.14
N GLU A 112 -1.03 27.03 -5.00
CA GLU A 112 -1.94 27.09 -3.85
C GLU A 112 -1.95 28.48 -3.22
N ASP A 113 -0.79 29.13 -3.05
CA ASP A 113 -0.68 30.51 -2.55
C ASP A 113 -1.37 31.51 -3.48
N ASN A 114 -1.22 31.38 -4.80
CA ASN A 114 -1.88 32.25 -5.76
C ASN A 114 -3.41 32.03 -5.83
N ALA A 115 -3.90 30.82 -5.61
CA ALA A 115 -5.33 30.53 -5.56
C ALA A 115 -6.00 31.10 -4.30
N SER A 116 -5.24 31.33 -3.23
CA SER A 116 -5.74 31.90 -1.96
C SER A 116 -5.84 33.43 -1.96
N ILE A 117 -5.36 34.12 -2.99
CA ILE A 117 -5.32 35.60 -3.08
C ILE A 117 -6.53 36.18 -3.83
N ASP A 118 -7.35 35.37 -4.45
CA ASP A 118 -8.55 35.85 -5.16
C ASP A 118 -9.70 36.12 -4.17
N VAL A 119 -9.51 37.12 -3.30
CA VAL A 119 -10.57 37.69 -2.47
C VAL A 119 -11.24 38.79 -3.29
N PRO A 120 -12.50 38.64 -3.69
CA PRO A 120 -13.19 39.73 -4.39
C PRO A 120 -13.35 40.92 -3.45
N PHE A 121 -12.61 41.99 -3.69
CA PHE A 121 -12.87 43.31 -3.09
C PHE A 121 -14.27 43.73 -3.52
N LYS A 122 -15.27 43.51 -2.69
CA LYS A 122 -16.56 44.23 -2.83
C LYS A 122 -16.32 45.66 -2.45
N THR A 123 -16.16 46.51 -3.45
CA THR A 123 -16.38 47.96 -3.30
C THR A 123 -17.84 48.20 -2.94
N ALA A 124 -18.04 48.77 -1.78
CA ALA A 124 -19.32 49.31 -1.34
C ALA A 124 -19.77 50.51 -2.21
#